data_25227e8174da727e3f86dc71ea5ea201
#
_entry.id   25227e8174da727e3f86dc71ea5ea201
#
_cell.length_a   1.000
_cell.length_b   1.000
_cell.length_c   1.000
_cell.angle_alpha   90.00
_cell.angle_beta   90.00
_cell.angle_gamma   90.00
#
_symmetry.space_group_name_H-M   'P 1'
#
loop_
_entity.id
_entity.type
_entity.pdbx_description
1 polymer ?
#
loop_
_entity_poly.entity_id
_entity_poly.type
_entity_poly.pdbx_seq_one_letter_code
_entity_poly.pdbx_strand_id
1 'polypeptide(L)'
;MKKYITLLLTTLIFGCKSVPENQQITIASGGGVTGVWHEYTLKADGQVLHKASNVDTAEVVKTISKSKVRAFFKQIEALKLDEKKMDEPGNMSYYVQFSERKRFSHKVQWGDQKMPSDSVKTFYDGFMELVK
;
A
#
# COMPACT_ATOMS: atom_id res chain seq x y z
N MET A 1 -37.84 -49.65 -4.22
CA MET A 1 -37.52 -48.44 -3.47
C MET A 1 -36.34 -47.75 -4.14
N LYS A 2 -36.59 -46.63 -4.78
CA LYS A 2 -35.53 -45.86 -5.43
C LYS A 2 -35.00 -44.86 -4.41
N LYS A 3 -33.75 -45.04 -3.97
CA LYS A 3 -33.06 -44.09 -3.12
C LYS A 3 -32.49 -42.99 -4.03
N TYR A 4 -33.08 -41.82 -4.00
CA TYR A 4 -32.53 -40.64 -4.66
C TYR A 4 -31.42 -40.07 -3.78
N ILE A 5 -30.17 -40.31 -4.18
CA ILE A 5 -29.01 -39.62 -3.59
C ILE A 5 -28.97 -38.25 -4.23
N THR A 6 -29.49 -37.28 -3.53
CA THR A 6 -29.34 -35.87 -3.90
C THR A 6 -27.91 -35.47 -3.56
N LEU A 7 -27.03 -35.46 -4.58
CA LEU A 7 -25.66 -34.96 -4.48
C LEU A 7 -25.75 -33.45 -4.38
N LEU A 8 -25.68 -32.91 -3.14
CA LEU A 8 -25.62 -31.48 -2.87
C LEU A 8 -24.23 -31.00 -3.28
N LEU A 9 -24.13 -30.53 -4.53
CA LEU A 9 -22.90 -29.87 -5.04
C LEU A 9 -22.79 -28.50 -4.41
N THR A 10 -22.14 -28.45 -3.26
CA THR A 10 -21.73 -27.17 -2.63
C THR A 10 -20.64 -26.53 -3.47
N THR A 11 -21.04 -25.66 -4.39
CA THR A 11 -20.12 -24.75 -5.08
C THR A 11 -19.54 -23.77 -4.06
N LEU A 12 -18.34 -24.05 -3.60
CA LEU A 12 -17.51 -23.08 -2.87
C LEU A 12 -17.18 -21.95 -3.83
N ILE A 13 -18.00 -20.92 -3.79
CA ILE A 13 -17.71 -19.66 -4.48
C ILE A 13 -16.60 -18.99 -3.68
N PHE A 14 -15.35 -19.26 -4.05
CA PHE A 14 -14.23 -18.43 -3.62
C PHE A 14 -14.38 -17.04 -4.27
N GLY A 15 -15.13 -16.16 -3.60
CA GLY A 15 -15.24 -14.79 -4.01
C GLY A 15 -13.86 -14.13 -3.89
N CYS A 16 -13.20 -13.88 -5.01
CA CYS A 16 -12.04 -12.99 -5.05
C CYS A 16 -12.51 -11.59 -4.61
N LYS A 17 -12.20 -11.20 -3.37
CA LYS A 17 -12.44 -9.83 -2.91
C LYS A 17 -11.56 -8.89 -3.72
N SER A 18 -12.18 -8.05 -4.55
CA SER A 18 -11.50 -6.93 -5.18
C SER A 18 -11.18 -5.86 -4.14
N VAL A 19 -10.07 -5.14 -4.34
CA VAL A 19 -9.71 -3.99 -3.50
C VAL A 19 -10.73 -2.87 -3.74
N PRO A 20 -11.31 -2.25 -2.69
CA PRO A 20 -12.20 -1.10 -2.85
C PRO A 20 -11.51 0.06 -3.56
N GLU A 21 -12.20 0.69 -4.51
CA GLU A 21 -11.66 1.78 -5.35
C GLU A 21 -11.18 3.00 -4.58
N ASN A 22 -11.67 3.18 -3.37
CA ASN A 22 -11.33 4.31 -2.49
C ASN A 22 -10.10 4.07 -1.61
N GLN A 23 -9.48 2.91 -1.71
CA GLN A 23 -8.25 2.58 -0.98
C GLN A 23 -7.02 2.86 -1.82
N GLN A 24 -5.98 3.35 -1.16
CA GLN A 24 -4.68 3.55 -1.78
C GLN A 24 -3.54 3.39 -0.77
N ILE A 25 -2.39 3.00 -1.29
CA ILE A 25 -1.15 2.86 -0.53
C ILE A 25 -0.18 3.90 -1.06
N THR A 26 0.39 4.71 -0.17
CA THR A 26 1.44 5.67 -0.54
C THR A 26 2.70 5.38 0.24
N ILE A 27 3.81 5.33 -0.47
CA ILE A 27 5.14 5.37 0.14
C ILE A 27 5.86 6.61 -0.31
N ALA A 28 6.72 7.13 0.52
CA ALA A 28 7.45 8.34 0.19
C ALA A 28 8.83 8.39 0.83
N SER A 29 9.69 9.14 0.19
CA SER A 29 10.97 9.57 0.75
C SER A 29 11.20 11.03 0.42
N GLY A 30 11.87 11.76 1.30
CA GLY A 30 12.14 13.16 1.05
C GLY A 30 12.95 13.82 2.14
N GLY A 31 13.19 15.10 1.94
CA GLY A 31 14.01 15.91 2.82
C GLY A 31 15.43 16.10 2.29
N GLY A 32 16.40 16.14 3.19
CA GLY A 32 17.78 16.44 2.84
C GLY A 32 17.97 17.89 2.39
N VAL A 33 19.02 18.13 1.63
CA VAL A 33 19.40 19.48 1.16
C VAL A 33 18.35 20.11 0.24
N THR A 34 17.70 19.28 -0.58
CA THR A 34 16.70 19.77 -1.56
C THR A 34 15.32 20.00 -0.95
N GLY A 35 14.99 19.34 0.14
CA GLY A 35 13.65 19.34 0.74
C GLY A 35 12.56 18.74 -0.14
N VAL A 36 12.91 18.13 -1.27
CA VAL A 36 11.94 17.53 -2.20
C VAL A 36 11.51 16.15 -1.70
N TRP A 37 10.21 15.92 -1.76
CA TRP A 37 9.59 14.63 -1.48
C TRP A 37 9.21 13.93 -2.78
N HIS A 38 9.40 12.63 -2.80
CA HIS A 38 8.93 11.75 -3.85
C HIS A 38 7.92 10.77 -3.27
N GLU A 39 6.69 10.86 -3.76
CA GLU A 39 5.58 9.99 -3.34
C GLU A 39 5.22 9.02 -4.46
N TYR A 40 5.04 7.76 -4.11
CA TYR A 40 4.52 6.72 -5.00
C TYR A 40 3.22 6.18 -4.43
N THR A 41 2.16 6.27 -5.20
CA THR A 41 0.82 5.84 -4.76
C THR A 41 0.31 4.71 -5.63
N LEU A 42 0.03 3.56 -5.01
CA LEU A 42 -0.66 2.45 -5.64
C LEU A 42 -2.16 2.60 -5.42
N LYS A 43 -2.88 2.71 -6.52
CA LYS A 43 -4.35 2.75 -6.54
C LYS A 43 -4.94 1.34 -6.66
N ALA A 44 -6.20 1.20 -6.27
CA ALA A 44 -6.91 -0.07 -6.34
C ALA A 44 -7.03 -0.65 -7.76
N ASP A 45 -6.97 0.20 -8.78
CA ASP A 45 -7.01 -0.20 -10.19
C ASP A 45 -5.65 -0.70 -10.75
N GLY A 46 -4.60 -0.66 -9.94
CA GLY A 46 -3.26 -1.11 -10.32
C GLY A 46 -2.34 -0.03 -10.85
N GLN A 47 -2.81 1.19 -11.01
CA GLN A 47 -1.94 2.31 -11.38
C GLN A 47 -1.03 2.70 -10.22
N VAL A 48 0.24 2.88 -10.53
CA VAL A 48 1.25 3.45 -9.62
C VAL A 48 1.56 4.85 -10.10
N LEU A 49 1.26 5.83 -9.28
CA LEU A 49 1.50 7.24 -9.55
C LEU A 49 2.76 7.69 -8.84
N HIS A 50 3.55 8.54 -9.49
CA HIS A 50 4.67 9.25 -8.90
C HIS A 50 4.36 10.74 -8.87
N LYS A 51 4.63 11.37 -7.73
CA LYS A 51 4.55 12.82 -7.56
C LYS A 51 5.74 13.33 -6.78
N ALA A 52 6.42 14.33 -7.30
CA ALA A 52 7.40 15.11 -6.55
C ALA A 52 6.75 16.34 -5.94
N SER A 53 7.18 16.75 -4.73
CA SER A 53 6.57 17.87 -4.01
C SER A 53 6.72 19.22 -4.70
N ASN A 54 7.70 19.35 -5.59
CA ASN A 54 7.96 20.56 -6.39
C ASN A 54 7.23 20.56 -7.75
N VAL A 55 6.35 19.58 -7.99
CA VAL A 55 5.58 19.44 -9.23
C VAL A 55 4.10 19.28 -8.88
N ASP A 56 3.23 19.98 -9.60
CA ASP A 56 1.79 19.99 -9.29
C ASP A 56 1.04 18.74 -9.73
N THR A 57 1.59 18.01 -10.71
CA THR A 57 0.92 16.85 -11.32
C THR A 57 1.59 15.52 -10.96
N ALA A 58 0.77 14.48 -10.79
CA ALA A 58 1.23 13.11 -10.65
C ALA A 58 1.28 12.41 -12.00
N GLU A 59 2.26 11.52 -12.18
CA GLU A 59 2.43 10.73 -13.40
C GLU A 59 2.20 9.25 -13.12
N VAL A 60 1.53 8.55 -14.04
CA VAL A 60 1.45 7.08 -14.00
C VAL A 60 2.79 6.52 -14.45
N VAL A 61 3.54 5.92 -13.54
CA VAL A 61 4.85 5.34 -13.83
C VAL A 61 4.81 3.85 -14.11
N LYS A 62 3.76 3.18 -13.62
CA LYS A 62 3.58 1.75 -13.81
C LYS A 62 2.12 1.35 -13.62
N THR A 63 1.73 0.25 -14.24
CA THR A 63 0.46 -0.43 -13.96
C THR A 63 0.76 -1.89 -13.64
N ILE A 64 0.22 -2.39 -12.55
CA ILE A 64 0.45 -3.76 -12.10
C ILE A 64 -0.84 -4.60 -12.18
N SER A 65 -0.68 -5.91 -12.17
CA SER A 65 -1.79 -6.85 -12.25
C SER A 65 -2.69 -6.78 -11.02
N LYS A 66 -3.96 -7.14 -11.18
CA LYS A 66 -4.92 -7.24 -10.06
C LYS A 66 -4.44 -8.18 -8.95
N SER A 67 -3.74 -9.24 -9.32
CA SER A 67 -3.15 -10.19 -8.37
C SER A 67 -2.09 -9.52 -7.49
N LYS A 68 -1.20 -8.73 -8.07
CA LYS A 68 -0.19 -7.97 -7.34
C LYS A 68 -0.82 -6.88 -6.47
N VAL A 69 -1.84 -6.18 -6.97
CA VAL A 69 -2.60 -5.19 -6.20
C VAL A 69 -3.15 -5.83 -4.92
N ARG A 70 -3.87 -6.95 -5.06
CA ARG A 70 -4.42 -7.66 -3.90
C ARG A 70 -3.34 -8.09 -2.91
N ALA A 71 -2.19 -8.53 -3.39
CA ALA A 71 -1.06 -8.91 -2.52
C ALA A 71 -0.55 -7.72 -1.70
N PHE A 72 -0.34 -6.56 -2.30
CA PHE A 72 0.09 -5.35 -1.58
C PHE A 72 -0.94 -4.88 -0.57
N PHE A 73 -2.22 -4.85 -0.93
CA PHE A 73 -3.27 -4.44 0.00
C PHE A 73 -3.45 -5.41 1.16
N LYS A 74 -3.30 -6.71 0.92
CA LYS A 74 -3.28 -7.71 1.99
C LYS A 74 -2.09 -7.52 2.94
N GLN A 75 -0.92 -7.23 2.40
CA GLN A 75 0.29 -6.96 3.20
C GLN A 75 0.13 -5.70 4.05
N ILE A 76 -0.37 -4.59 3.48
CA ILE A 76 -0.54 -3.35 4.23
C ILE A 76 -1.55 -3.50 5.37
N GLU A 77 -2.64 -4.23 5.16
CA GLU A 77 -3.61 -4.53 6.21
C GLU A 77 -2.97 -5.34 7.36
N ALA A 78 -2.11 -6.30 7.03
CA ALA A 78 -1.39 -7.10 8.02
C ALA A 78 -0.39 -6.29 8.85
N LEU A 79 0.09 -5.16 8.36
CA LEU A 79 0.98 -4.27 9.09
C LEU A 79 0.29 -3.54 10.25
N LYS A 80 -1.04 -3.37 10.19
CA LYS A 80 -1.82 -2.66 11.22
C LYS A 80 -1.23 -1.29 11.56
N LEU A 81 -1.11 -0.43 10.54
CA LEU A 81 -0.54 0.92 10.69
C LEU A 81 -1.29 1.78 11.70
N ASP A 82 -2.58 1.54 11.89
CA ASP A 82 -3.42 2.20 12.89
C ASP A 82 -2.96 1.95 14.33
N GLU A 83 -2.32 0.81 14.57
CA GLU A 83 -1.75 0.45 15.88
C GLU A 83 -0.30 0.96 16.06
N LYS A 84 0.34 1.39 14.98
CA LYS A 84 1.74 1.85 14.97
C LYS A 84 1.81 3.37 14.95
N LYS A 85 2.07 3.95 16.13
CA LYS A 85 2.22 5.39 16.27
C LYS A 85 3.70 5.76 16.18
N MET A 86 4.18 5.97 14.97
CA MET A 86 5.54 6.42 14.74
C MET A 86 5.52 7.62 13.80
N ASP A 87 5.99 8.76 14.29
CA ASP A 87 6.18 9.99 13.53
C ASP A 87 7.50 10.63 13.98
N GLU A 88 8.61 10.09 13.46
CA GLU A 88 9.96 10.48 13.86
C GLU A 88 10.79 10.83 12.63
N PRO A 89 10.53 12.01 12.00
CA PRO A 89 11.29 12.45 10.84
C PRO A 89 12.75 12.73 11.18
N GLY A 90 13.62 12.53 10.20
CA GLY A 90 15.03 12.88 10.25
C GLY A 90 15.42 13.86 9.17
N ASN A 91 16.71 13.98 8.90
CA ASN A 91 17.19 14.76 7.76
C ASN A 91 16.66 14.20 6.44
N MET A 92 16.82 12.90 6.20
CA MET A 92 16.00 12.16 5.24
C MET A 92 14.87 11.50 5.99
N SER A 93 13.69 11.54 5.43
CA SER A 93 12.50 10.95 6.02
C SER A 93 11.79 10.03 5.01
N TYR A 94 11.11 9.04 5.55
CA TYR A 94 10.39 8.01 4.80
C TYR A 94 9.05 7.77 5.44
N TYR A 95 8.04 7.41 4.66
CA TYR A 95 6.78 6.96 5.25
C TYR A 95 6.09 5.89 4.42
N VAL A 96 5.24 5.14 5.10
CA VAL A 96 4.24 4.23 4.54
C VAL A 96 2.88 4.71 5.03
N GLN A 97 1.96 4.91 4.12
CA GLN A 97 0.61 5.39 4.41
C GLN A 97 -0.44 4.50 3.73
N PHE A 98 -1.45 4.14 4.48
CA PHE A 98 -2.65 3.50 3.96
C PHE A 98 -3.82 4.46 4.13
N SER A 99 -4.50 4.77 3.05
CA SER A 99 -5.65 5.68 3.03
C SER A 99 -6.90 4.97 2.54
N GLU A 100 -7.97 5.16 3.27
CA GLU A 100 -9.30 4.67 2.95
C GLU A 100 -10.26 5.85 2.93
N ARG A 101 -10.61 6.34 1.76
CA ARG A 101 -11.30 7.61 1.55
C ARG A 101 -10.50 8.81 2.14
N LYS A 102 -10.97 10.02 1.93
CA LYS A 102 -10.32 11.23 2.48
C LYS A 102 -10.34 11.33 4.02
N ARG A 103 -11.03 10.42 4.71
CA ARG A 103 -11.29 10.51 6.16
C ARG A 103 -10.41 9.60 7.02
N PHE A 104 -9.89 8.50 6.46
CA PHE A 104 -9.12 7.53 7.22
C PHE A 104 -7.78 7.32 6.58
N SER A 105 -6.75 7.79 7.24
CA SER A 105 -5.38 7.67 6.79
C SER A 105 -4.51 7.32 8.00
N HIS A 106 -3.74 6.26 7.85
CA HIS A 106 -2.77 5.82 8.83
C HIS A 106 -1.37 5.86 8.23
N LYS A 107 -0.47 6.55 8.89
CA LYS A 107 0.89 6.77 8.41
C LYS A 107 1.91 6.40 9.48
N VAL A 108 2.95 5.70 9.07
CA VAL A 108 4.17 5.48 9.84
C VAL A 108 5.30 6.21 9.13
N GLN A 109 5.94 7.14 9.81
CA GLN A 109 7.04 7.97 9.30
C GLN A 109 8.28 7.79 10.16
N TRP A 110 9.43 7.66 9.51
CA TRP A 110 10.72 7.53 10.18
C TRP A 110 11.80 8.33 9.46
N GLY A 111 12.89 8.55 10.14
CA GLY A 111 14.08 9.19 9.59
C GLY A 111 15.26 8.22 9.48
N ASP A 112 16.39 8.77 9.16
CA ASP A 112 17.67 8.05 9.01
C ASP A 112 18.25 7.55 10.35
N GLN A 113 17.80 8.10 11.48
CA GLN A 113 18.33 7.77 12.82
C GLN A 113 17.50 6.72 13.55
N LYS A 114 16.25 6.52 13.21
CA LYS A 114 15.36 5.57 13.87
C LYS A 114 14.55 4.77 12.87
N MET A 115 14.83 3.48 12.82
CA MET A 115 14.18 2.56 11.90
C MET A 115 12.80 2.15 12.40
N PRO A 116 11.84 1.91 11.50
CA PRO A 116 10.56 1.32 11.86
C PRO A 116 10.71 -0.18 12.16
N SER A 117 9.61 -0.85 12.51
CA SER A 117 9.61 -2.31 12.62
C SER A 117 10.05 -2.98 11.31
N ASP A 118 10.64 -4.18 11.42
CA ASP A 118 11.13 -4.93 10.26
C ASP A 118 10.05 -5.16 9.20
N SER A 119 8.81 -5.40 9.62
CA SER A 119 7.68 -5.61 8.71
C SER A 119 7.35 -4.37 7.89
N VAL A 120 7.37 -3.19 8.49
CA VAL A 120 7.15 -1.92 7.79
C VAL A 120 8.29 -1.64 6.80
N LYS A 121 9.54 -1.84 7.23
CA LYS A 121 10.72 -1.66 6.37
C LYS A 121 10.70 -2.61 5.19
N THR A 122 10.37 -3.88 5.41
CA THR A 122 10.26 -4.89 4.35
C THR A 122 9.16 -4.52 3.35
N PHE A 123 8.02 -4.04 3.82
CA PHE A 123 6.95 -3.56 2.95
C PHE A 123 7.41 -2.38 2.09
N TYR A 124 8.04 -1.39 2.71
CA TYR A 124 8.58 -0.22 2.01
C TYR A 124 9.56 -0.63 0.91
N ASP A 125 10.53 -1.47 1.24
CA ASP A 125 11.54 -1.94 0.31
C ASP A 125 10.93 -2.75 -0.86
N GLY A 126 9.97 -3.62 -0.57
CA GLY A 126 9.24 -4.38 -1.59
C GLY A 126 8.44 -3.49 -2.54
N PHE A 127 7.85 -2.43 -2.03
CA PHE A 127 7.16 -1.45 -2.88
C PHE A 127 8.15 -0.66 -3.73
N MET A 128 9.30 -0.26 -3.18
CA MET A 128 10.34 0.45 -3.93
C MET A 128 10.91 -0.39 -5.07
N GLU A 129 11.02 -1.73 -4.92
CA GLU A 129 11.40 -2.62 -6.02
C GLU A 129 10.41 -2.57 -7.19
N LEU A 130 9.15 -2.33 -6.89
CA LEU A 130 8.10 -2.21 -7.90
C LEU A 130 8.31 -1.01 -8.84
N VAL A 131 8.89 0.08 -8.34
CA VAL A 131 9.01 1.36 -9.05
C VAL A 131 10.41 1.66 -9.60
N LYS A 132 11.34 0.73 -9.44
CA LYS A 132 12.70 0.81 -10.03
C LYS A 132 12.75 0.61 -11.54
#